data_38e7573e6afd537fc9ae2b39f5724e6f
#
_entry.id   38e7573e6afd537fc9ae2b39f5724e6f
#
_cell.length_a   1.000
_cell.length_b   1.000
_cell.length_c   1.000
_cell.angle_alpha   90.00
_cell.angle_beta   90.00
_cell.angle_gamma   90.00
#
_symmetry.space_group_name_H-M   'P 1'
#
loop_
_entity.id
_entity.type
_entity.pdbx_description
1 polymer ?
#
loop_
_entity_poly.entity_id
_entity_poly.type
_entity_poly.pdbx_seq_one_letter_code
_entity_poly.pdbx_strand_id
1 'polypeptide(L)'
;MIADYKFKLATARISLQLCLLGLLVGALASGLIVLFQLAVAGLQHLVLIQSGDFTELPLAMRAGLPILGAGIIYLLVSRTKTAYRRMGIAYVIHRVKCHYGRISLTSGVGQFIHAVVALACGFSVGKEGPAVHIGATAATMMSKRWALPDNTMRILSSCGIAAGIAAIFNTPLAGVIFVLEVVLRDYKIHYFLPIMLAAITGAIIYRTVFGDIHVYSHLELVRLPLDQYPTLIMFGLVLGIVAALFNHALLQVTQRASTLNLATRFGIAGLATAVIAVLVPGAMGSEHGAVSLAHSADATILGLLVLLTAKILATIAAIGFGIPGGLIGPLYGMGALLGAMVALILSPMLPQLQEYQGIYAAIGMTAMMGVCLNAPMASLLALVELTNDASLILPYLLVTLPGFLLAHEGLGARAIFLRQLDIMGLEYRVPPLEQALQKTGVLALMDRDIVLARPGLADDELLALLKSVEHHRLLRGTEEGQELITLHADFTDDSNSALKREALPGLPERATLAEVYQLLEPKRGGAVYIYMDNPNTPVGLITWSMLYRFFRGGEI
;
A
#
# COMPACT_ATOMS: atom_id res chain seq x y z
N MET A 1 -0.26 -20.99 26.79
CA MET A 1 -0.91 -21.06 25.46
C MET A 1 -0.87 -19.72 24.72
N ILE A 2 -1.37 -18.57 25.27
CA ILE A 2 -1.34 -17.25 24.60
C ILE A 2 0.10 -16.73 24.41
N ALA A 3 0.97 -16.88 25.41
CA ALA A 3 2.38 -16.48 25.33
C ALA A 3 3.16 -17.28 24.27
N ASP A 4 2.90 -18.56 24.15
CA ASP A 4 3.53 -19.46 23.17
C ASP A 4 3.09 -19.14 21.72
N TYR A 5 1.83 -18.73 21.55
CA TYR A 5 1.29 -18.26 20.28
C TYR A 5 1.98 -16.97 19.79
N LYS A 6 2.13 -15.96 20.67
CA LYS A 6 2.81 -14.71 20.33
C LYS A 6 4.29 -14.91 20.05
N PHE A 7 4.94 -15.83 20.75
CA PHE A 7 6.33 -16.18 20.50
C PHE A 7 6.55 -16.73 19.08
N LYS A 8 5.69 -17.66 18.63
CA LYS A 8 5.75 -18.20 17.25
C LYS A 8 5.52 -17.13 16.19
N LEU A 9 4.69 -16.12 16.48
CA LEU A 9 4.45 -15.00 15.59
C LEU A 9 5.59 -13.96 15.58
N ALA A 10 6.36 -13.86 16.66
CA ALA A 10 7.50 -12.95 16.73
C ALA A 10 8.68 -13.39 15.87
N THR A 11 8.78 -14.69 15.53
CA THR A 11 9.82 -15.20 14.62
C THR A 11 9.51 -14.86 13.17
N ALA A 12 10.55 -14.55 12.37
CA ALA A 12 10.42 -14.23 10.95
C ALA A 12 10.23 -15.47 10.06
N ARG A 13 9.46 -16.46 10.52
CA ARG A 13 9.21 -17.73 9.81
C ARG A 13 7.74 -17.83 9.38
N ILE A 14 7.49 -18.60 8.31
CA ILE A 14 6.12 -18.95 7.92
C ILE A 14 5.53 -19.82 9.04
N SER A 15 4.37 -19.42 9.55
CA SER A 15 3.63 -20.21 10.54
C SER A 15 2.18 -20.39 10.09
N LEU A 16 1.59 -21.53 10.45
CA LEU A 16 0.17 -21.79 10.19
C LEU A 16 -0.72 -20.71 10.81
N GLN A 17 -0.31 -20.23 12.00
CA GLN A 17 -1.02 -19.14 12.69
C GLN A 17 -1.06 -17.85 11.85
N LEU A 18 0.07 -17.48 11.22
CA LEU A 18 0.15 -16.31 10.36
C LEU A 18 -0.72 -16.45 9.11
N CYS A 19 -0.77 -17.65 8.53
CA CYS A 19 -1.63 -17.95 7.39
C CYS A 19 -3.12 -17.86 7.76
N LEU A 20 -3.52 -18.41 8.91
CA LEU A 20 -4.89 -18.31 9.39
C LEU A 20 -5.29 -16.86 9.71
N LEU A 21 -4.39 -16.09 10.31
CA LEU A 21 -4.60 -14.66 10.52
C LEU A 21 -4.72 -13.91 9.19
N GLY A 22 -3.92 -14.29 8.19
CA GLY A 22 -4.00 -13.74 6.82
C GLY A 22 -5.37 -13.97 6.19
N LEU A 23 -5.91 -15.20 6.29
CA LEU A 23 -7.28 -15.52 5.83
C LEU A 23 -8.35 -14.66 6.51
N LEU A 24 -8.28 -14.51 7.85
CA LEU A 24 -9.24 -13.71 8.61
C LEU A 24 -9.16 -12.22 8.25
N VAL A 25 -7.94 -11.68 8.13
CA VAL A 25 -7.75 -10.29 7.65
C VAL A 25 -8.25 -10.15 6.23
N GLY A 26 -7.96 -11.13 5.37
CA GLY A 26 -8.45 -11.18 4.00
C GLY A 26 -9.97 -11.10 3.93
N ALA A 27 -10.67 -11.91 4.71
CA ALA A 27 -12.12 -11.91 4.77
C ALA A 27 -12.69 -10.57 5.29
N LEU A 28 -12.11 -10.01 6.35
CA LEU A 28 -12.55 -8.73 6.90
C LEU A 28 -12.31 -7.58 5.90
N ALA A 29 -11.13 -7.51 5.31
CA ALA A 29 -10.77 -6.50 4.32
C ALA A 29 -11.70 -6.56 3.11
N SER A 30 -11.90 -7.75 2.55
CA SER A 30 -12.75 -7.95 1.38
C SER A 30 -14.21 -7.64 1.65
N GLY A 31 -14.74 -8.01 2.84
CA GLY A 31 -16.08 -7.62 3.24
C GLY A 31 -16.26 -6.09 3.30
N LEU A 32 -15.29 -5.36 3.84
CA LEU A 32 -15.30 -3.90 3.84
C LEU A 32 -15.20 -3.30 2.43
N ILE A 33 -14.45 -3.95 1.52
CA ILE A 33 -14.34 -3.51 0.13
C ILE A 33 -15.62 -3.78 -0.66
N VAL A 34 -16.26 -4.91 -0.45
CA VAL A 34 -17.59 -5.19 -1.02
C VAL A 34 -18.59 -4.13 -0.55
N LEU A 35 -18.62 -3.82 0.74
CA LEU A 35 -19.46 -2.74 1.27
C LEU A 35 -19.14 -1.39 0.62
N PHE A 36 -17.85 -1.09 0.42
CA PHE A 36 -17.41 0.12 -0.29
C PHE A 36 -17.94 0.17 -1.73
N GLN A 37 -17.83 -0.93 -2.48
CA GLN A 37 -18.34 -1.01 -3.85
C GLN A 37 -19.86 -0.86 -3.91
N LEU A 38 -20.58 -1.51 -3.00
CA LEU A 38 -22.05 -1.39 -2.88
C LEU A 38 -22.47 0.04 -2.52
N ALA A 39 -21.72 0.72 -1.65
CA ALA A 39 -21.98 2.12 -1.31
C ALA A 39 -21.75 3.06 -2.51
N VAL A 40 -20.68 2.84 -3.29
CA VAL A 40 -20.44 3.60 -4.52
C VAL A 40 -21.56 3.36 -5.53
N ALA A 41 -21.87 2.09 -5.82
CA ALA A 41 -22.92 1.71 -6.76
C ALA A 41 -24.29 2.25 -6.32
N GLY A 42 -24.64 2.11 -5.04
CA GLY A 42 -25.90 2.62 -4.49
C GLY A 42 -26.06 4.13 -4.63
N LEU A 43 -25.01 4.92 -4.38
CA LEU A 43 -25.05 6.36 -4.62
C LEU A 43 -25.07 6.72 -6.11
N GLN A 44 -24.35 5.97 -6.95
CA GLN A 44 -24.37 6.20 -8.39
C GLN A 44 -25.76 5.88 -8.98
N HIS A 45 -26.43 4.82 -8.54
CA HIS A 45 -27.80 4.49 -9.01
C HIS A 45 -28.86 5.53 -8.68
N LEU A 46 -28.62 6.45 -7.74
CA LEU A 46 -29.53 7.58 -7.52
C LEU A 46 -29.52 8.60 -8.67
N VAL A 47 -28.47 8.58 -9.51
CA VAL A 47 -28.20 9.60 -10.52
C VAL A 47 -27.94 9.00 -11.91
N LEU A 48 -27.34 7.81 -11.97
CA LEU A 48 -26.90 7.12 -13.19
C LEU A 48 -27.84 5.94 -13.50
N ILE A 49 -28.10 5.70 -14.76
CA ILE A 49 -28.79 4.50 -15.24
C ILE A 49 -27.89 3.27 -15.07
N GLN A 50 -26.63 3.40 -15.52
CA GLN A 50 -25.60 2.37 -15.35
C GLN A 50 -24.48 2.90 -14.45
N SER A 51 -24.09 2.11 -13.45
CA SER A 51 -23.02 2.50 -12.51
C SER A 51 -21.71 2.72 -13.25
N GLY A 52 -21.12 3.89 -13.04
CA GLY A 52 -19.84 4.30 -13.68
C GLY A 52 -19.98 5.00 -15.04
N ASP A 53 -21.16 4.98 -15.66
CA ASP A 53 -21.39 5.71 -16.92
C ASP A 53 -22.01 7.07 -16.66
N PHE A 54 -21.22 8.12 -16.94
CA PHE A 54 -21.61 9.53 -16.79
C PHE A 54 -21.96 10.20 -18.13
N THR A 55 -21.90 9.46 -19.25
CA THR A 55 -22.06 10.04 -20.60
C THR A 55 -23.49 10.48 -20.90
N GLU A 56 -24.49 9.83 -20.32
CA GLU A 56 -25.90 10.13 -20.53
C GLU A 56 -26.47 11.19 -19.57
N LEU A 57 -25.66 11.71 -18.64
CA LEU A 57 -26.15 12.70 -17.67
C LEU A 57 -26.59 14.01 -18.33
N PRO A 58 -27.65 14.67 -17.84
CA PRO A 58 -28.01 16.04 -18.24
C PRO A 58 -26.87 17.01 -17.93
N LEU A 59 -26.74 18.06 -18.74
CA LEU A 59 -25.68 19.07 -18.64
C LEU A 59 -25.58 19.69 -17.24
N ALA A 60 -26.71 20.00 -16.60
CA ALA A 60 -26.75 20.57 -15.26
C ALA A 60 -26.14 19.61 -14.22
N MET A 61 -26.36 18.30 -14.36
CA MET A 61 -25.79 17.29 -13.45
C MET A 61 -24.30 17.09 -13.72
N ARG A 62 -23.85 17.07 -14.98
CA ARG A 62 -22.40 16.99 -15.32
C ARG A 62 -21.62 18.14 -14.69
N ALA A 63 -22.17 19.35 -14.70
CA ALA A 63 -21.58 20.52 -14.07
C ALA A 63 -21.71 20.50 -12.53
N GLY A 64 -22.88 20.13 -12.01
CA GLY A 64 -23.22 20.25 -10.60
C GLY A 64 -22.58 19.20 -9.71
N LEU A 65 -22.52 17.92 -10.16
CA LEU A 65 -22.02 16.80 -9.33
C LEU A 65 -20.56 16.98 -8.85
N PRO A 66 -19.59 17.35 -9.70
CA PRO A 66 -18.22 17.56 -9.24
C PRO A 66 -18.09 18.73 -8.24
N ILE A 67 -18.86 19.81 -8.45
CA ILE A 67 -18.86 20.98 -7.55
C ILE A 67 -19.46 20.59 -6.19
N LEU A 68 -20.60 19.90 -6.19
CA LEU A 68 -21.24 19.39 -4.99
C LEU A 68 -20.33 18.41 -4.24
N GLY A 69 -19.73 17.46 -4.97
CA GLY A 69 -18.78 16.49 -4.41
C GLY A 69 -17.57 17.14 -3.76
N ALA A 70 -16.97 18.15 -4.42
CA ALA A 70 -15.86 18.92 -3.86
C ALA A 70 -16.27 19.65 -2.58
N GLY A 71 -17.47 20.24 -2.53
CA GLY A 71 -18.01 20.90 -1.36
C GLY A 71 -18.24 19.94 -0.19
N ILE A 72 -18.82 18.77 -0.44
CA ILE A 72 -19.02 17.72 0.56
C ILE A 72 -17.68 17.22 1.10
N ILE A 73 -16.72 16.89 0.22
CA ILE A 73 -15.38 16.43 0.61
C ILE A 73 -14.67 17.50 1.43
N TYR A 74 -14.72 18.77 1.02
CA TYR A 74 -14.17 19.88 1.80
C TYR A 74 -14.76 19.94 3.21
N LEU A 75 -16.07 19.86 3.33
CA LEU A 75 -16.77 19.91 4.62
C LEU A 75 -16.33 18.76 5.54
N LEU A 76 -16.25 17.56 5.02
CA LEU A 76 -15.84 16.36 5.77
C LEU A 76 -14.36 16.43 6.19
N VAL A 77 -13.47 16.77 5.25
CA VAL A 77 -12.02 16.88 5.51
C VAL A 77 -11.71 18.03 6.47
N SER A 78 -12.41 19.18 6.35
CA SER A 78 -12.20 20.33 7.25
C SER A 78 -12.52 19.99 8.72
N ARG A 79 -13.54 19.15 8.96
CA ARG A 79 -13.91 18.66 10.31
C ARG A 79 -13.02 17.54 10.82
N THR A 80 -12.22 16.90 9.97
CA THR A 80 -11.28 15.85 10.37
C THR A 80 -10.00 16.47 10.93
N LYS A 81 -9.48 15.92 12.05
CA LYS A 81 -8.19 16.35 12.63
C LYS A 81 -7.06 16.16 11.62
N THR A 82 -6.12 17.09 11.55
CA THR A 82 -5.02 17.11 10.56
C THR A 82 -4.22 15.80 10.52
N ALA A 83 -4.03 15.15 11.68
CA ALA A 83 -3.34 13.86 11.78
C ALA A 83 -4.01 12.71 10.99
N TYR A 84 -5.32 12.79 10.72
CA TYR A 84 -6.10 11.75 10.04
C TYR A 84 -6.49 12.10 8.61
N ARG A 85 -6.07 13.28 8.09
CA ARG A 85 -6.39 13.74 6.73
C ARG A 85 -5.57 13.06 5.65
N ARG A 86 -4.44 12.43 6.01
CA ARG A 86 -3.56 11.76 5.05
C ARG A 86 -4.16 10.42 4.64
N MET A 87 -4.29 10.20 3.33
CA MET A 87 -5.00 9.07 2.73
C MET A 87 -4.28 8.56 1.47
N GLY A 88 -4.77 7.43 0.93
CA GLY A 88 -4.29 6.86 -0.32
C GLY A 88 -3.07 5.97 -0.19
N ILE A 89 -2.60 5.46 -1.34
CA ILE A 89 -1.54 4.44 -1.44
C ILE A 89 -0.21 4.96 -0.89
N ALA A 90 0.20 6.18 -1.23
CA ALA A 90 1.45 6.78 -0.74
C ALA A 90 1.49 6.79 0.80
N TYR A 91 0.44 7.25 1.46
CA TYR A 91 0.36 7.22 2.92
C TYR A 91 0.44 5.80 3.50
N VAL A 92 -0.22 4.82 2.86
CA VAL A 92 -0.13 3.41 3.28
C VAL A 92 1.29 2.89 3.17
N ILE A 93 2.03 3.20 2.09
CA ILE A 93 3.45 2.82 1.93
C ILE A 93 4.28 3.36 3.09
N HIS A 94 4.14 4.65 3.44
CA HIS A 94 4.80 5.23 4.61
C HIS A 94 4.47 4.47 5.90
N ARG A 95 3.19 4.18 6.14
CA ARG A 95 2.75 3.46 7.35
C ARG A 95 3.30 2.04 7.42
N VAL A 96 3.35 1.32 6.29
CA VAL A 96 3.91 -0.04 6.22
C VAL A 96 5.42 -0.04 6.43
N LYS A 97 6.14 0.96 5.88
CA LYS A 97 7.59 1.07 5.99
C LYS A 97 8.06 1.53 7.38
N CYS A 98 7.45 2.59 7.91
CA CYS A 98 7.94 3.27 9.11
C CYS A 98 7.12 2.97 10.38
N HIS A 99 5.91 2.41 10.25
CA HIS A 99 4.99 2.22 11.38
C HIS A 99 4.26 0.87 11.35
N TYR A 100 4.91 -0.15 10.83
CA TYR A 100 4.43 -1.53 10.80
C TYR A 100 3.04 -1.72 10.16
N GLY A 101 2.61 -0.80 9.28
CA GLY A 101 1.29 -0.85 8.64
C GLY A 101 0.12 -0.40 9.52
N ARG A 102 0.37 0.18 10.68
CA ARG A 102 -0.69 0.69 11.57
C ARG A 102 -1.38 1.92 10.99
N ILE A 103 -2.64 1.80 10.65
CA ILE A 103 -3.50 2.87 10.16
C ILE A 103 -4.62 3.12 11.18
N SER A 104 -4.94 4.38 11.46
CA SER A 104 -6.02 4.69 12.40
C SER A 104 -7.38 4.39 11.76
N LEU A 105 -8.32 3.88 12.57
CA LEU A 105 -9.68 3.62 12.13
C LEU A 105 -10.36 4.89 11.59
N THR A 106 -10.12 6.03 12.23
CA THR A 106 -10.64 7.34 11.79
C THR A 106 -10.18 7.69 10.37
N SER A 107 -8.90 7.41 10.04
CA SER A 107 -8.37 7.63 8.68
C SER A 107 -9.00 6.65 7.68
N GLY A 108 -9.19 5.37 8.08
CA GLY A 108 -9.84 4.37 7.24
C GLY A 108 -11.30 4.69 6.91
N VAL A 109 -12.08 5.09 7.91
CA VAL A 109 -13.47 5.54 7.73
C VAL A 109 -13.52 6.81 6.89
N GLY A 110 -12.62 7.76 7.14
CA GLY A 110 -12.48 8.96 6.32
C GLY A 110 -12.20 8.60 4.85
N GLN A 111 -11.22 7.71 4.58
CA GLN A 111 -10.92 7.26 3.22
C GLN A 111 -12.15 6.61 2.56
N PHE A 112 -12.90 5.76 3.28
CA PHE A 112 -14.12 5.13 2.79
C PHE A 112 -15.14 6.18 2.33
N ILE A 113 -15.54 7.09 3.23
CA ILE A 113 -16.61 8.06 2.96
C ILE A 113 -16.20 9.06 1.86
N HIS A 114 -14.98 9.62 1.96
CA HIS A 114 -14.55 10.61 0.98
C HIS A 114 -14.40 10.02 -0.42
N ALA A 115 -13.91 8.78 -0.54
CA ALA A 115 -13.78 8.12 -1.83
C ALA A 115 -15.11 7.70 -2.42
N VAL A 116 -16.09 7.28 -1.60
CA VAL A 116 -17.46 7.02 -2.05
C VAL A 116 -18.06 8.28 -2.66
N VAL A 117 -17.93 9.43 -2.01
CA VAL A 117 -18.40 10.71 -2.53
C VAL A 117 -17.67 11.10 -3.83
N ALA A 118 -16.34 10.96 -3.85
CA ALA A 118 -15.55 11.31 -5.04
C ALA A 118 -15.96 10.48 -6.28
N LEU A 119 -16.09 9.16 -6.11
CA LEU A 119 -16.49 8.25 -7.20
C LEU A 119 -17.95 8.47 -7.63
N ALA A 120 -18.86 8.70 -6.68
CA ALA A 120 -20.27 8.94 -6.98
C ALA A 120 -20.49 10.28 -7.69
N CYS A 121 -19.66 11.29 -7.40
CA CYS A 121 -19.74 12.60 -8.06
C CYS A 121 -18.94 12.70 -9.37
N GLY A 122 -18.41 11.59 -9.89
CA GLY A 122 -17.79 11.52 -11.21
C GLY A 122 -16.38 12.10 -11.30
N PHE A 123 -15.66 12.27 -10.19
CA PHE A 123 -14.25 12.62 -10.28
C PHE A 123 -13.44 11.53 -10.98
N SER A 124 -12.45 11.92 -11.78
CA SER A 124 -11.53 10.99 -12.44
C SER A 124 -10.52 10.43 -11.43
N VAL A 125 -10.98 9.52 -10.58
CA VAL A 125 -10.21 8.82 -9.55
C VAL A 125 -10.58 7.34 -9.54
N GLY A 126 -9.64 6.49 -9.11
CA GLY A 126 -9.83 5.05 -9.05
C GLY A 126 -10.25 4.54 -7.67
N LYS A 127 -10.70 3.29 -7.64
CA LYS A 127 -11.16 2.57 -6.43
C LYS A 127 -10.00 1.97 -5.62
N GLU A 128 -8.81 1.85 -6.20
CA GLU A 128 -7.66 1.12 -5.66
C GLU A 128 -7.03 1.82 -4.45
N GLY A 129 -6.92 3.15 -4.49
CA GLY A 129 -6.42 3.94 -3.37
C GLY A 129 -7.21 3.68 -2.09
N PRO A 130 -8.54 3.80 -2.15
CA PRO A 130 -9.43 3.36 -1.07
C PRO A 130 -9.26 1.91 -0.67
N ALA A 131 -9.17 0.97 -1.64
CA ALA A 131 -9.04 -0.45 -1.34
C ALA A 131 -7.78 -0.78 -0.54
N VAL A 132 -6.63 -0.24 -0.95
CA VAL A 132 -5.35 -0.38 -0.26
C VAL A 132 -5.43 0.17 1.17
N HIS A 133 -6.03 1.35 1.34
CA HIS A 133 -6.12 2.01 2.64
C HIS A 133 -7.10 1.30 3.59
N ILE A 134 -8.28 0.92 3.09
CA ILE A 134 -9.31 0.20 3.87
C ILE A 134 -8.79 -1.19 4.24
N GLY A 135 -8.14 -1.90 3.31
CA GLY A 135 -7.53 -3.21 3.56
C GLY A 135 -6.47 -3.17 4.67
N ALA A 136 -5.57 -2.20 4.65
CA ALA A 136 -4.59 -1.99 5.71
C ALA A 136 -5.25 -1.58 7.05
N THR A 137 -6.36 -0.83 7.01
CA THR A 137 -7.13 -0.47 8.20
C THR A 137 -7.78 -1.71 8.84
N ALA A 138 -8.33 -2.62 8.03
CA ALA A 138 -8.91 -3.88 8.51
C ALA A 138 -7.89 -4.71 9.29
N ALA A 139 -6.66 -4.83 8.77
CA ALA A 139 -5.55 -5.49 9.46
C ALA A 139 -5.23 -4.82 10.81
N THR A 140 -5.25 -3.48 10.85
CA THR A 140 -5.00 -2.73 12.09
C THR A 140 -6.09 -2.98 13.13
N MET A 141 -7.35 -3.04 12.73
CA MET A 141 -8.47 -3.33 13.64
C MET A 141 -8.28 -4.68 14.32
N MET A 142 -7.96 -5.71 13.52
CA MET A 142 -7.76 -7.07 14.02
C MET A 142 -6.53 -7.20 14.92
N SER A 143 -5.39 -6.63 14.50
CA SER A 143 -4.15 -6.66 15.27
C SER A 143 -4.26 -5.99 16.64
N LYS A 144 -4.96 -4.86 16.71
CA LYS A 144 -5.22 -4.17 17.99
C LYS A 144 -6.10 -5.01 18.91
N ARG A 145 -7.11 -5.68 18.37
CA ARG A 145 -8.04 -6.51 19.18
C ARG A 145 -7.35 -7.69 19.84
N TRP A 146 -6.30 -8.23 19.21
CA TRP A 146 -5.56 -9.40 19.67
C TRP A 146 -4.14 -9.09 20.20
N ALA A 147 -3.77 -7.82 20.32
CA ALA A 147 -2.46 -7.36 20.78
C ALA A 147 -1.29 -8.09 20.11
N LEU A 148 -1.32 -8.18 18.77
CA LEU A 148 -0.33 -8.92 17.98
C LEU A 148 1.01 -8.16 17.92
N PRO A 149 2.15 -8.90 17.77
CA PRO A 149 3.47 -8.31 17.59
C PRO A 149 3.56 -7.41 16.35
N ASP A 150 4.41 -6.39 16.37
CA ASP A 150 4.50 -5.39 15.31
C ASP A 150 5.05 -5.93 13.99
N ASN A 151 5.98 -6.89 14.03
CA ASN A 151 6.43 -7.61 12.83
C ASN A 151 5.28 -8.35 12.14
N THR A 152 4.39 -8.99 12.90
CA THR A 152 3.17 -9.66 12.38
C THR A 152 2.21 -8.66 11.80
N MET A 153 2.01 -7.51 12.45
CA MET A 153 1.13 -6.45 11.97
C MET A 153 1.50 -5.98 10.56
N ARG A 154 2.79 -5.85 10.25
CA ARG A 154 3.27 -5.46 8.92
C ARG A 154 2.84 -6.46 7.84
N ILE A 155 2.93 -7.76 8.13
CA ILE A 155 2.52 -8.82 7.19
C ILE A 155 1.00 -8.81 7.02
N LEU A 156 0.24 -8.70 8.11
CA LEU A 156 -1.21 -8.67 8.07
C LEU A 156 -1.75 -7.43 7.34
N SER A 157 -1.09 -6.27 7.49
CA SER A 157 -1.41 -5.09 6.69
C SER A 157 -1.25 -5.38 5.20
N SER A 158 -0.18 -6.08 4.83
CA SER A 158 0.05 -6.53 3.45
C SER A 158 -1.01 -7.52 2.97
N CYS A 159 -1.47 -8.44 3.83
CA CYS A 159 -2.59 -9.35 3.56
C CYS A 159 -3.89 -8.58 3.28
N GLY A 160 -4.22 -7.60 4.12
CA GLY A 160 -5.42 -6.77 3.94
C GLY A 160 -5.38 -5.95 2.65
N ILE A 161 -4.21 -5.39 2.29
CA ILE A 161 -4.01 -4.65 1.04
C ILE A 161 -4.23 -5.56 -0.18
N ALA A 162 -3.58 -6.75 -0.21
CA ALA A 162 -3.70 -7.68 -1.32
C ALA A 162 -5.14 -8.19 -1.49
N ALA A 163 -5.81 -8.53 -0.38
CA ALA A 163 -7.22 -8.92 -0.39
C ALA A 163 -8.13 -7.79 -0.87
N GLY A 164 -7.84 -6.54 -0.49
CA GLY A 164 -8.58 -5.37 -0.96
C GLY A 164 -8.47 -5.16 -2.47
N ILE A 165 -7.27 -5.29 -3.05
CA ILE A 165 -7.06 -5.22 -4.50
C ILE A 165 -7.75 -6.38 -5.21
N ALA A 166 -7.59 -7.61 -4.69
CA ALA A 166 -8.24 -8.78 -5.25
C ALA A 166 -9.78 -8.64 -5.24
N ALA A 167 -10.36 -8.05 -4.18
CA ALA A 167 -11.78 -7.82 -4.06
C ALA A 167 -12.31 -6.63 -4.90
N ILE A 168 -11.44 -5.78 -5.46
CA ILE A 168 -11.85 -4.69 -6.37
C ILE A 168 -11.86 -5.14 -7.84
N PHE A 169 -10.84 -5.91 -8.23
CA PHE A 169 -10.57 -6.23 -9.64
C PHE A 169 -10.75 -7.70 -10.00
N ASN A 170 -11.02 -8.56 -9.02
CA ASN A 170 -11.01 -10.02 -9.20
C ASN A 170 -9.64 -10.55 -9.69
N THR A 171 -8.54 -9.93 -9.24
CA THR A 171 -7.16 -10.21 -9.65
C THR A 171 -6.27 -10.55 -8.45
N PRO A 172 -6.34 -11.78 -7.90
CA PRO A 172 -5.60 -12.16 -6.69
C PRO A 172 -4.08 -12.14 -6.87
N LEU A 173 -3.55 -12.64 -8.00
CA LEU A 173 -2.10 -12.66 -8.25
C LEU A 173 -1.54 -11.25 -8.43
N ALA A 174 -2.22 -10.41 -9.23
CA ALA A 174 -1.84 -9.02 -9.38
C ALA A 174 -1.86 -8.28 -8.05
N GLY A 175 -2.85 -8.54 -7.19
CA GLY A 175 -2.94 -7.96 -5.85
C GLY A 175 -1.75 -8.34 -4.96
N VAL A 176 -1.32 -9.60 -4.97
CA VAL A 176 -0.13 -10.08 -4.24
C VAL A 176 1.13 -9.38 -4.74
N ILE A 177 1.36 -9.41 -6.06
CA ILE A 177 2.58 -8.81 -6.65
C ILE A 177 2.57 -7.30 -6.48
N PHE A 178 1.43 -6.62 -6.58
CA PHE A 178 1.32 -5.19 -6.26
C PHE A 178 1.81 -4.89 -4.83
N VAL A 179 1.43 -5.69 -3.85
CA VAL A 179 1.91 -5.52 -2.47
C VAL A 179 3.42 -5.71 -2.39
N LEU A 180 3.97 -6.75 -3.02
CA LEU A 180 5.41 -7.03 -3.00
C LEU A 180 6.22 -5.97 -3.75
N GLU A 181 5.73 -5.52 -4.91
CA GLU A 181 6.44 -4.62 -5.83
C GLU A 181 6.30 -3.14 -5.45
N VAL A 182 5.09 -2.71 -5.08
CA VAL A 182 4.78 -1.29 -4.84
C VAL A 182 4.87 -0.93 -3.35
N VAL A 183 4.27 -1.76 -2.47
CA VAL A 183 4.11 -1.43 -1.05
C VAL A 183 5.32 -1.86 -0.23
N LEU A 184 5.66 -3.15 -0.26
CA LEU A 184 6.78 -3.71 0.49
C LEU A 184 8.12 -3.45 -0.19
N ARG A 185 8.15 -3.54 -1.52
CA ARG A 185 9.38 -3.49 -2.34
C ARG A 185 10.41 -4.53 -1.85
N ASP A 186 9.90 -5.73 -1.54
CA ASP A 186 10.66 -6.84 -0.98
C ASP A 186 9.98 -8.17 -1.39
N TYR A 187 10.70 -9.02 -2.14
CA TYR A 187 10.19 -10.27 -2.70
C TYR A 187 10.59 -11.48 -1.84
N LYS A 188 10.28 -11.45 -0.54
CA LYS A 188 10.62 -12.58 0.34
C LYS A 188 9.51 -13.62 0.40
N ILE A 189 9.90 -14.89 0.23
CA ILE A 189 8.99 -16.02 0.12
C ILE A 189 8.10 -16.23 1.36
N HIS A 190 8.61 -15.87 2.55
CA HIS A 190 7.86 -16.04 3.81
C HIS A 190 6.68 -15.04 3.98
N TYR A 191 6.65 -13.96 3.19
CA TYR A 191 5.49 -13.06 3.12
C TYR A 191 4.46 -13.53 2.10
N PHE A 192 4.90 -14.27 1.08
CA PHE A 192 4.09 -14.60 -0.08
C PHE A 192 2.87 -15.45 0.30
N LEU A 193 3.07 -16.52 1.09
CA LEU A 193 1.99 -17.47 1.39
C LEU A 193 0.80 -16.85 2.15
N PRO A 194 0.98 -16.13 3.28
CA PRO A 194 -0.14 -15.49 3.98
C PRO A 194 -0.82 -14.41 3.13
N ILE A 195 -0.06 -13.65 2.33
CA ILE A 195 -0.60 -12.62 1.44
C ILE A 195 -1.43 -13.26 0.31
N MET A 196 -0.94 -14.36 -0.26
CA MET A 196 -1.64 -15.13 -1.29
C MET A 196 -2.98 -15.66 -0.79
N LEU A 197 -2.99 -16.30 0.40
CA LEU A 197 -4.21 -16.81 1.01
C LEU A 197 -5.24 -15.70 1.25
N ALA A 198 -4.79 -14.53 1.70
CA ALA A 198 -5.66 -13.38 1.89
C ALA A 198 -6.24 -12.86 0.55
N ALA A 199 -5.41 -12.78 -0.50
CA ALA A 199 -5.84 -12.33 -1.82
C ALA A 199 -6.85 -13.31 -2.46
N ILE A 200 -6.60 -14.61 -2.36
CA ILE A 200 -7.55 -15.65 -2.82
C ILE A 200 -8.89 -15.50 -2.09
N THR A 201 -8.86 -15.30 -0.77
CA THR A 201 -10.08 -15.04 0.01
C THR A 201 -10.82 -13.81 -0.52
N GLY A 202 -10.09 -12.76 -0.88
CA GLY A 202 -10.64 -11.55 -1.50
C GLY A 202 -11.36 -11.81 -2.82
N ALA A 203 -10.72 -12.53 -3.71
CA ALA A 203 -11.31 -12.90 -5.00
C ALA A 203 -12.54 -13.81 -4.84
N ILE A 204 -12.51 -14.78 -3.92
CA ILE A 204 -13.65 -15.65 -3.63
C ILE A 204 -14.85 -14.82 -3.14
N ILE A 205 -14.64 -13.90 -2.18
CA ILE A 205 -15.72 -13.05 -1.65
C ILE A 205 -16.27 -12.16 -2.76
N TYR A 206 -15.39 -11.58 -3.61
CA TYR A 206 -15.85 -10.79 -4.77
C TYR A 206 -16.76 -11.61 -5.68
N ARG A 207 -16.29 -12.79 -6.12
CA ARG A 207 -17.06 -13.68 -7.01
C ARG A 207 -18.39 -14.14 -6.40
N THR A 208 -18.42 -14.36 -5.08
CA THR A 208 -19.64 -14.75 -4.39
C THR A 208 -20.72 -13.66 -4.42
N VAL A 209 -20.31 -12.38 -4.36
CA VAL A 209 -21.24 -11.24 -4.30
C VAL A 209 -21.60 -10.70 -5.68
N PHE A 210 -20.59 -10.55 -6.56
CA PHE A 210 -20.75 -9.90 -7.87
C PHE A 210 -20.77 -10.88 -9.05
N GLY A 211 -20.53 -12.16 -8.80
CA GLY A 211 -20.39 -13.18 -9.84
C GLY A 211 -18.97 -13.23 -10.42
N ASP A 212 -18.73 -14.21 -11.28
CA ASP A 212 -17.44 -14.39 -11.97
C ASP A 212 -17.38 -13.53 -13.24
N ILE A 213 -17.39 -12.20 -13.03
CA ILE A 213 -17.34 -11.23 -14.13
C ILE A 213 -15.88 -10.93 -14.44
N HIS A 214 -15.44 -11.42 -15.57
CA HIS A 214 -14.19 -10.97 -16.20
C HIS A 214 -14.53 -9.82 -17.14
N VAL A 215 -14.20 -8.62 -16.76
CA VAL A 215 -14.61 -7.38 -17.44
C VAL A 215 -14.16 -7.33 -18.90
N TYR A 216 -13.09 -8.05 -19.24
CA TYR A 216 -12.46 -8.04 -20.58
C TYR A 216 -12.34 -9.42 -21.24
N SER A 217 -13.07 -10.44 -20.75
CA SER A 217 -13.00 -11.82 -21.30
C SER A 217 -13.64 -11.99 -22.68
N HIS A 218 -14.37 -10.99 -23.16
CA HIS A 218 -14.99 -10.97 -24.49
C HIS A 218 -14.05 -10.46 -25.60
N LEU A 219 -12.79 -10.11 -25.25
CA LEU A 219 -11.77 -9.88 -26.26
C LEU A 219 -11.50 -11.21 -26.97
N GLU A 220 -11.86 -11.31 -28.25
CA GLU A 220 -11.56 -12.51 -29.04
C GLU A 220 -10.05 -12.79 -28.98
N LEU A 221 -9.70 -14.05 -28.68
CA LEU A 221 -8.32 -14.53 -28.53
C LEU A 221 -7.62 -14.57 -29.90
N VAL A 222 -7.37 -13.41 -30.48
CA VAL A 222 -6.62 -13.29 -31.74
C VAL A 222 -5.14 -13.21 -31.39
N ARG A 223 -4.35 -14.21 -31.82
CA ARG A 223 -2.90 -14.18 -31.63
C ARG A 223 -2.30 -13.09 -32.51
N LEU A 224 -1.55 -12.18 -31.91
CA LEU A 224 -0.80 -11.17 -32.65
C LEU A 224 0.32 -11.84 -33.46
N PRO A 225 0.35 -11.66 -34.78
CA PRO A 225 1.42 -12.19 -35.61
C PRO A 225 2.74 -11.45 -35.38
N LEU A 226 3.86 -12.09 -35.77
CA LEU A 226 5.21 -11.56 -35.50
C LEU A 226 5.50 -10.24 -36.21
N ASP A 227 4.86 -9.95 -37.32
CA ASP A 227 4.97 -8.67 -38.06
C ASP A 227 4.45 -7.47 -37.28
N GLN A 228 3.63 -7.72 -36.23
CA GLN A 228 3.15 -6.68 -35.32
C GLN A 228 4.15 -6.30 -34.20
N TYR A 229 5.22 -7.04 -33.99
CA TYR A 229 6.14 -6.79 -32.88
C TYR A 229 6.87 -5.45 -32.96
N PRO A 230 7.31 -4.95 -34.14
CA PRO A 230 7.88 -3.60 -34.25
C PRO A 230 6.90 -2.49 -33.87
N THR A 231 5.60 -2.66 -34.19
CA THR A 231 4.57 -1.68 -33.85
C THR A 231 4.30 -1.64 -32.33
N LEU A 232 4.41 -2.78 -31.63
CA LEU A 232 4.31 -2.86 -30.18
C LEU A 232 5.46 -2.12 -29.50
N ILE A 233 6.70 -2.26 -30.00
CA ILE A 233 7.86 -1.53 -29.48
C ILE A 233 7.65 -0.02 -29.66
N MET A 234 7.23 0.42 -30.84
CA MET A 234 6.91 1.83 -31.11
C MET A 234 5.78 2.33 -30.19
N PHE A 235 4.72 1.54 -30.02
CA PHE A 235 3.65 1.85 -29.06
C PHE A 235 4.20 2.03 -27.64
N GLY A 236 5.11 1.15 -27.19
CA GLY A 236 5.78 1.25 -25.90
C GLY A 236 6.53 2.57 -25.71
N LEU A 237 7.28 3.02 -26.73
CA LEU A 237 7.97 4.30 -26.70
C LEU A 237 7.01 5.49 -26.57
N VAL A 238 5.93 5.50 -27.36
CA VAL A 238 4.88 6.54 -27.26
C VAL A 238 4.22 6.54 -25.88
N LEU A 239 3.87 5.35 -25.36
CA LEU A 239 3.30 5.19 -24.03
C LEU A 239 4.27 5.70 -22.94
N GLY A 240 5.55 5.40 -23.06
CA GLY A 240 6.59 5.88 -22.14
C GLY A 240 6.67 7.41 -22.08
N ILE A 241 6.57 8.09 -23.21
CA ILE A 241 6.52 9.56 -23.28
C ILE A 241 5.27 10.10 -22.57
N VAL A 242 4.09 9.57 -22.90
CA VAL A 242 2.82 10.01 -22.29
C VAL A 242 2.81 9.77 -20.79
N ALA A 243 3.29 8.61 -20.34
CA ALA A 243 3.41 8.26 -18.92
C ALA A 243 4.35 9.21 -18.16
N ALA A 244 5.52 9.53 -18.74
CA ALA A 244 6.47 10.48 -18.14
C ALA A 244 5.87 11.89 -18.04
N LEU A 245 5.26 12.38 -19.10
CA LEU A 245 4.58 13.69 -19.12
C LEU A 245 3.46 13.76 -18.08
N PHE A 246 2.63 12.73 -18.01
CA PHE A 246 1.56 12.63 -17.00
C PHE A 246 2.12 12.66 -15.58
N ASN A 247 3.14 11.82 -15.28
CA ASN A 247 3.74 11.76 -13.96
C ASN A 247 4.33 13.13 -13.55
N HIS A 248 5.09 13.78 -14.44
CA HIS A 248 5.65 15.10 -14.18
C HIS A 248 4.56 16.15 -13.94
N ALA A 249 3.53 16.21 -14.80
CA ALA A 249 2.45 17.17 -14.67
C ALA A 249 1.66 16.97 -13.36
N LEU A 250 1.29 15.72 -13.04
CA LEU A 250 0.58 15.42 -11.80
C LEU A 250 1.39 15.81 -10.56
N LEU A 251 2.68 15.48 -10.51
CA LEU A 251 3.55 15.81 -9.38
C LEU A 251 3.76 17.32 -9.24
N GLN A 252 3.93 18.05 -10.35
CA GLN A 252 4.02 19.52 -10.33
C GLN A 252 2.74 20.17 -9.78
N VAL A 253 1.56 19.70 -10.24
CA VAL A 253 0.29 20.20 -9.73
C VAL A 253 0.12 19.86 -8.25
N THR A 254 0.44 18.63 -7.83
CA THR A 254 0.39 18.21 -6.42
C THR A 254 1.29 19.09 -5.56
N GLN A 255 2.50 19.38 -6.00
CA GLN A 255 3.45 20.24 -5.28
C GLN A 255 2.94 21.67 -5.15
N ARG A 256 2.44 22.27 -6.23
CA ARG A 256 1.85 23.62 -6.19
C ARG A 256 0.58 23.65 -5.35
N ALA A 257 -0.27 22.65 -5.47
CA ALA A 257 -1.49 22.54 -4.67
C ALA A 257 -1.20 22.40 -3.17
N SER A 258 -0.08 21.80 -2.77
CA SER A 258 0.27 21.64 -1.35
C SER A 258 0.42 22.96 -0.59
N THR A 259 0.71 24.07 -1.30
CA THR A 259 0.82 25.42 -0.71
C THR A 259 -0.53 26.13 -0.56
N LEU A 260 -1.59 25.64 -1.21
CA LEU A 260 -2.92 26.22 -1.16
C LEU A 260 -3.72 25.73 0.04
N ASN A 261 -4.67 26.53 0.50
CA ASN A 261 -5.63 26.11 1.52
C ASN A 261 -6.62 25.06 0.98
N LEU A 262 -7.25 24.30 1.87
CA LEU A 262 -8.16 23.20 1.49
C LEU A 262 -9.35 23.67 0.63
N ALA A 263 -9.94 24.82 0.93
CA ALA A 263 -11.09 25.33 0.20
C ALA A 263 -10.72 25.64 -1.26
N THR A 264 -9.61 26.33 -1.47
CA THR A 264 -9.12 26.66 -2.82
C THR A 264 -8.76 25.38 -3.59
N ARG A 265 -8.09 24.41 -2.95
CA ARG A 265 -7.73 23.12 -3.58
C ARG A 265 -8.96 22.39 -4.09
N PHE A 266 -9.93 22.14 -3.23
CA PHE A 266 -11.13 21.39 -3.61
C PHE A 266 -12.06 22.21 -4.53
N GLY A 267 -12.09 23.55 -4.38
CA GLY A 267 -12.81 24.43 -5.30
C GLY A 267 -12.27 24.34 -6.72
N ILE A 268 -10.94 24.40 -6.90
CA ILE A 268 -10.29 24.23 -8.22
C ILE A 268 -10.57 22.83 -8.79
N ALA A 269 -10.42 21.78 -7.97
CA ALA A 269 -10.68 20.41 -8.40
C ALA A 269 -12.12 20.22 -8.89
N GLY A 270 -13.10 20.71 -8.13
CA GLY A 270 -14.51 20.61 -8.48
C GLY A 270 -14.84 21.39 -9.75
N LEU A 271 -14.37 22.65 -9.86
CA LEU A 271 -14.63 23.50 -11.02
C LEU A 271 -13.94 22.96 -12.29
N ALA A 272 -12.67 22.58 -12.21
CA ALA A 272 -11.95 22.02 -13.36
C ALA A 272 -12.60 20.71 -13.85
N THR A 273 -12.96 19.81 -12.92
CA THR A 273 -13.68 18.58 -13.27
C THR A 273 -15.05 18.88 -13.88
N ALA A 274 -15.80 19.87 -13.38
CA ALA A 274 -17.09 20.27 -13.93
C ALA A 274 -16.96 20.80 -15.37
N VAL A 275 -15.98 21.66 -15.64
CA VAL A 275 -15.73 22.18 -17.00
C VAL A 275 -15.39 21.02 -17.96
N ILE A 276 -14.51 20.09 -17.55
CA ILE A 276 -14.15 18.93 -18.38
C ILE A 276 -15.38 18.02 -18.58
N ALA A 277 -16.18 17.79 -17.56
CA ALA A 277 -17.38 16.97 -17.61
C ALA A 277 -18.46 17.53 -18.57
N VAL A 278 -18.57 18.84 -18.66
CA VAL A 278 -19.48 19.51 -19.62
C VAL A 278 -18.99 19.32 -21.05
N LEU A 279 -17.68 19.48 -21.29
CA LEU A 279 -17.09 19.39 -22.62
C LEU A 279 -16.93 17.93 -23.11
N VAL A 280 -16.46 17.04 -22.23
CA VAL A 280 -16.11 15.65 -22.56
C VAL A 280 -16.60 14.73 -21.43
N PRO A 281 -17.90 14.36 -21.40
CA PRO A 281 -18.48 13.59 -20.30
C PRO A 281 -17.85 12.21 -20.09
N GLY A 282 -17.34 11.57 -21.12
CA GLY A 282 -16.61 10.30 -21.02
C GLY A 282 -15.31 10.37 -20.21
N ALA A 283 -14.81 11.57 -19.88
CA ALA A 283 -13.66 11.75 -18.99
C ALA A 283 -14.03 11.66 -17.50
N MET A 284 -15.32 11.73 -17.16
CA MET A 284 -15.80 11.52 -15.79
C MET A 284 -15.58 10.08 -15.29
N GLY A 285 -15.62 9.93 -13.98
CA GLY A 285 -15.47 8.61 -13.33
C GLY A 285 -14.07 8.02 -13.45
N SER A 286 -13.96 6.72 -13.16
CA SER A 286 -12.66 6.01 -13.13
C SER A 286 -12.17 5.68 -14.55
N GLU A 287 -12.51 4.50 -15.09
CA GLU A 287 -12.03 4.01 -16.38
C GLU A 287 -13.13 3.80 -17.43
N HIS A 288 -14.38 3.63 -17.00
CA HIS A 288 -15.47 3.06 -17.80
C HIS A 288 -15.67 3.77 -19.17
N GLY A 289 -15.90 5.08 -19.19
CA GLY A 289 -16.14 5.81 -20.46
C GLY A 289 -14.94 5.78 -21.40
N ALA A 290 -13.73 5.80 -20.88
CA ALA A 290 -12.49 5.74 -21.66
C ALA A 290 -12.27 4.34 -22.28
N VAL A 291 -12.46 3.30 -21.48
CA VAL A 291 -12.31 1.92 -21.94
C VAL A 291 -13.41 1.54 -22.92
N SER A 292 -14.64 1.95 -22.66
CA SER A 292 -15.78 1.73 -23.57
C SER A 292 -15.51 2.31 -24.96
N LEU A 293 -15.04 3.58 -25.04
CA LEU A 293 -14.70 4.19 -26.33
C LEU A 293 -13.50 3.50 -26.99
N ALA A 294 -12.49 3.09 -26.23
CA ALA A 294 -11.30 2.43 -26.76
C ALA A 294 -11.62 1.06 -27.43
N HIS A 295 -12.69 0.41 -26.99
CA HIS A 295 -13.17 -0.87 -27.56
C HIS A 295 -14.32 -0.69 -28.59
N SER A 296 -14.77 0.54 -28.81
CA SER A 296 -15.84 0.81 -29.77
C SER A 296 -15.33 0.70 -31.21
N ALA A 297 -16.12 0.03 -32.05
CA ALA A 297 -15.85 -0.04 -33.49
C ALA A 297 -15.96 1.35 -34.18
N ASP A 298 -16.75 2.25 -33.59
CA ASP A 298 -16.97 3.61 -34.10
C ASP A 298 -15.94 4.63 -33.58
N ALA A 299 -14.88 4.15 -32.89
CA ALA A 299 -13.84 5.02 -32.35
C ALA A 299 -13.09 5.77 -33.45
N THR A 300 -13.00 7.08 -33.34
CA THR A 300 -12.21 7.92 -34.23
C THR A 300 -10.92 8.39 -33.55
N ILE A 301 -9.84 8.58 -34.31
CA ILE A 301 -8.57 9.09 -33.78
C ILE A 301 -8.77 10.41 -33.02
N LEU A 302 -9.58 11.33 -33.57
CA LEU A 302 -9.87 12.60 -32.92
C LEU A 302 -10.64 12.42 -31.60
N GLY A 303 -11.66 11.55 -31.58
CA GLY A 303 -12.44 11.23 -30.39
C GLY A 303 -11.56 10.63 -29.28
N LEU A 304 -10.68 9.68 -29.62
CA LEU A 304 -9.73 9.07 -28.70
C LEU A 304 -8.72 10.10 -28.15
N LEU A 305 -8.19 10.99 -29.00
CA LEU A 305 -7.26 12.04 -28.59
C LEU A 305 -7.90 13.07 -27.65
N VAL A 306 -9.12 13.53 -27.99
CA VAL A 306 -9.88 14.46 -27.15
C VAL A 306 -10.18 13.84 -25.79
N LEU A 307 -10.66 12.59 -25.77
CA LEU A 307 -10.98 11.92 -24.51
C LEU A 307 -9.72 11.59 -23.69
N LEU A 308 -8.61 11.19 -24.32
CA LEU A 308 -7.32 10.97 -23.65
C LEU A 308 -6.83 12.25 -22.96
N THR A 309 -6.85 13.37 -23.69
CA THR A 309 -6.43 14.67 -23.15
C THR A 309 -7.32 15.10 -22.00
N ALA A 310 -8.65 14.99 -22.17
CA ALA A 310 -9.62 15.29 -21.13
C ALA A 310 -9.44 14.41 -19.89
N LYS A 311 -9.17 13.11 -20.07
CA LYS A 311 -8.92 12.16 -18.98
C LYS A 311 -7.65 12.47 -18.21
N ILE A 312 -6.57 12.82 -18.89
CA ILE A 312 -5.32 13.29 -18.29
C ILE A 312 -5.57 14.52 -17.43
N LEU A 313 -6.23 15.54 -17.99
CA LEU A 313 -6.52 16.79 -17.29
C LEU A 313 -7.46 16.60 -16.11
N ALA A 314 -8.53 15.80 -16.27
CA ALA A 314 -9.48 15.48 -15.19
C ALA A 314 -8.81 14.75 -14.02
N THR A 315 -7.91 13.80 -14.32
CA THR A 315 -7.18 13.05 -13.29
C THR A 315 -6.19 13.95 -12.55
N ILE A 316 -5.45 14.80 -13.29
CA ILE A 316 -4.52 15.77 -12.69
C ILE A 316 -5.31 16.77 -11.82
N ALA A 317 -6.46 17.26 -12.30
CA ALA A 317 -7.31 18.17 -11.53
C ALA A 317 -7.87 17.50 -10.26
N ALA A 318 -8.33 16.26 -10.33
CA ALA A 318 -8.85 15.57 -9.16
C ALA A 318 -7.73 15.22 -8.16
N ILE A 319 -6.77 14.39 -8.56
CA ILE A 319 -5.74 13.83 -7.66
C ILE A 319 -4.68 14.89 -7.30
N GLY A 320 -4.26 15.71 -8.25
CA GLY A 320 -3.27 16.76 -8.01
C GLY A 320 -3.73 17.78 -6.96
N PHE A 321 -5.00 18.12 -6.92
CA PHE A 321 -5.57 18.98 -5.88
C PHE A 321 -6.07 18.22 -4.65
N GLY A 322 -5.93 16.89 -4.60
CA GLY A 322 -6.10 16.09 -3.39
C GLY A 322 -7.50 15.53 -3.17
N ILE A 323 -8.30 15.35 -4.21
CA ILE A 323 -9.53 14.57 -4.14
C ILE A 323 -9.17 13.12 -3.79
N PRO A 324 -9.79 12.51 -2.75
CA PRO A 324 -9.48 11.16 -2.31
C PRO A 324 -9.87 10.10 -3.34
N GLY A 325 -8.89 9.31 -3.78
CA GLY A 325 -9.10 8.24 -4.75
C GLY A 325 -7.78 7.58 -5.15
N GLY A 326 -7.84 6.64 -6.11
CA GLY A 326 -6.70 5.95 -6.69
C GLY A 326 -6.32 6.47 -8.07
N LEU A 327 -5.19 6.01 -8.59
CA LEU A 327 -4.66 6.36 -9.92
C LEU A 327 -4.87 5.25 -10.96
N ILE A 328 -5.02 3.98 -10.53
CA ILE A 328 -4.96 2.82 -11.45
C ILE A 328 -6.11 2.88 -12.45
N GLY A 329 -7.36 3.08 -11.99
CA GLY A 329 -8.50 3.19 -12.90
C GLY A 329 -8.32 4.26 -13.98
N PRO A 330 -8.03 5.53 -13.65
CA PRO A 330 -7.70 6.53 -14.65
C PRO A 330 -6.54 6.15 -15.59
N LEU A 331 -5.46 5.52 -15.07
CA LEU A 331 -4.35 5.04 -15.89
C LEU A 331 -4.80 3.94 -16.86
N TYR A 332 -5.70 3.06 -16.44
CA TYR A 332 -6.32 2.06 -17.31
C TYR A 332 -7.06 2.75 -18.46
N GLY A 333 -7.88 3.74 -18.18
CA GLY A 333 -8.57 4.50 -19.20
C GLY A 333 -7.62 5.20 -20.18
N MET A 334 -6.59 5.89 -19.67
CA MET A 334 -5.58 6.57 -20.50
C MET A 334 -4.82 5.59 -21.39
N GLY A 335 -4.37 4.46 -20.83
CA GLY A 335 -3.63 3.44 -21.56
C GLY A 335 -4.47 2.75 -22.63
N ALA A 336 -5.74 2.45 -22.34
CA ALA A 336 -6.69 1.89 -23.31
C ALA A 336 -6.89 2.81 -24.51
N LEU A 337 -7.16 4.11 -24.25
CA LEU A 337 -7.34 5.12 -25.30
C LEU A 337 -6.08 5.25 -26.16
N LEU A 338 -4.90 5.26 -25.55
CA LEU A 338 -3.63 5.37 -26.26
C LEU A 338 -3.36 4.14 -27.13
N GLY A 339 -3.65 2.93 -26.62
CA GLY A 339 -3.49 1.68 -27.36
C GLY A 339 -4.41 1.63 -28.59
N ALA A 340 -5.70 1.92 -28.39
CA ALA A 340 -6.67 1.99 -29.48
C ALA A 340 -6.28 3.05 -30.52
N MET A 341 -5.82 4.22 -30.08
CA MET A 341 -5.38 5.31 -30.97
C MET A 341 -4.18 4.89 -31.83
N VAL A 342 -3.18 4.22 -31.25
CA VAL A 342 -2.00 3.73 -31.99
C VAL A 342 -2.42 2.69 -33.03
N ALA A 343 -3.29 1.75 -32.68
CA ALA A 343 -3.82 0.77 -33.62
C ALA A 343 -4.53 1.44 -34.81
N LEU A 344 -5.37 2.44 -34.56
CA LEU A 344 -6.08 3.16 -35.62
C LEU A 344 -5.17 4.05 -36.47
N ILE A 345 -4.16 4.71 -35.90
CA ILE A 345 -3.19 5.54 -36.66
C ILE A 345 -2.39 4.68 -37.63
N LEU A 346 -2.05 3.46 -37.25
CA LEU A 346 -1.24 2.56 -38.08
C LEU A 346 -2.09 1.69 -39.04
N SER A 347 -3.40 1.59 -38.82
CA SER A 347 -4.30 0.75 -39.65
C SER A 347 -4.29 1.09 -41.14
N PRO A 348 -4.04 2.32 -41.64
CA PRO A 348 -3.90 2.57 -43.08
C PRO A 348 -2.69 1.89 -43.72
N MET A 349 -1.62 1.66 -42.92
CA MET A 349 -0.41 0.96 -43.37
C MET A 349 -0.51 -0.56 -43.13
N LEU A 350 -1.20 -0.95 -42.08
CA LEU A 350 -1.38 -2.33 -41.61
C LEU A 350 -2.88 -2.57 -41.30
N PRO A 351 -3.73 -2.86 -42.31
CA PRO A 351 -5.19 -2.92 -42.13
C PRO A 351 -5.66 -3.89 -41.04
N GLN A 352 -4.89 -4.95 -40.78
CA GLN A 352 -5.16 -5.95 -39.73
C GLN A 352 -5.18 -5.32 -38.31
N LEU A 353 -4.52 -4.15 -38.08
CA LEU A 353 -4.48 -3.51 -36.78
C LEU A 353 -5.86 -3.05 -36.30
N GLN A 354 -6.81 -2.83 -37.17
CA GLN A 354 -8.17 -2.50 -36.78
C GLN A 354 -8.85 -3.66 -36.03
N GLU A 355 -8.55 -4.90 -36.41
CA GLU A 355 -9.04 -6.11 -35.72
C GLU A 355 -8.38 -6.28 -34.36
N TYR A 356 -7.14 -5.77 -34.18
CA TYR A 356 -6.38 -5.87 -32.93
C TYR A 356 -6.55 -4.65 -32.00
N GLN A 357 -7.43 -3.68 -32.33
CA GLN A 357 -7.64 -2.47 -31.55
C GLN A 357 -7.91 -2.78 -30.07
N GLY A 358 -8.79 -3.75 -29.78
CA GLY A 358 -9.11 -4.17 -28.43
C GLY A 358 -7.90 -4.74 -27.66
N ILE A 359 -7.02 -5.49 -28.35
CA ILE A 359 -5.80 -6.05 -27.77
C ILE A 359 -4.79 -4.92 -27.43
N TYR A 360 -4.61 -3.97 -28.37
CA TYR A 360 -3.75 -2.81 -28.12
C TYR A 360 -4.29 -1.96 -26.95
N ALA A 361 -5.62 -1.82 -26.85
CA ALA A 361 -6.25 -1.14 -25.72
C ALA A 361 -5.99 -1.87 -24.39
N ALA A 362 -6.15 -3.19 -24.34
CA ALA A 362 -5.92 -4.01 -23.14
C ALA A 362 -4.45 -3.99 -22.69
N ILE A 363 -3.51 -4.13 -23.62
CA ILE A 363 -2.07 -4.02 -23.35
C ILE A 363 -1.74 -2.60 -22.85
N GLY A 364 -2.24 -1.57 -23.55
CA GLY A 364 -2.00 -0.16 -23.19
C GLY A 364 -2.51 0.18 -21.80
N MET A 365 -3.69 -0.31 -21.44
CA MET A 365 -4.32 -0.15 -20.13
C MET A 365 -3.38 -0.56 -19.01
N THR A 366 -2.87 -1.77 -19.07
CA THR A 366 -2.00 -2.30 -18.00
C THR A 366 -0.57 -1.80 -18.10
N ALA A 367 -0.03 -1.60 -19.31
CA ALA A 367 1.30 -1.03 -19.52
C ALA A 367 1.41 0.41 -18.97
N MET A 368 0.38 1.25 -19.15
CA MET A 368 0.35 2.60 -18.59
C MET A 368 0.44 2.59 -17.06
N MET A 369 -0.29 1.68 -16.40
CA MET A 369 -0.16 1.43 -14.97
C MET A 369 1.27 1.01 -14.60
N GLY A 370 1.83 0.01 -15.32
CA GLY A 370 3.15 -0.54 -15.04
C GLY A 370 4.25 0.53 -15.11
N VAL A 371 4.22 1.36 -16.14
CA VAL A 371 5.20 2.44 -16.34
C VAL A 371 5.02 3.56 -15.32
N CYS A 372 3.80 4.08 -15.11
CA CYS A 372 3.56 5.20 -14.18
C CYS A 372 3.84 4.85 -12.72
N LEU A 373 3.48 3.63 -12.29
CA LEU A 373 3.61 3.20 -10.91
C LEU A 373 4.95 2.54 -10.60
N ASN A 374 5.77 2.26 -11.62
CA ASN A 374 6.99 1.46 -11.51
C ASN A 374 6.67 0.04 -10.98
N ALA A 375 5.69 -0.60 -11.61
CA ALA A 375 5.12 -1.88 -11.20
C ALA A 375 4.86 -2.81 -12.42
N PRO A 376 5.90 -3.16 -13.21
CA PRO A 376 5.72 -3.94 -14.43
C PRO A 376 5.21 -5.36 -14.18
N MET A 377 5.59 -6.01 -13.08
CA MET A 377 5.15 -7.37 -12.78
C MET A 377 3.69 -7.41 -12.31
N ALA A 378 3.29 -6.48 -11.45
CA ALA A 378 1.90 -6.37 -11.00
C ALA A 378 0.96 -6.08 -12.16
N SER A 379 1.36 -5.20 -13.08
CA SER A 379 0.54 -4.86 -14.25
C SER A 379 0.51 -5.96 -15.31
N LEU A 380 1.59 -6.74 -15.48
CA LEU A 380 1.59 -7.95 -16.32
C LEU A 380 0.55 -8.96 -15.83
N LEU A 381 0.59 -9.26 -14.52
CA LEU A 381 -0.37 -10.20 -13.95
C LEU A 381 -1.80 -9.66 -13.97
N ALA A 382 -1.97 -8.35 -13.80
CA ALA A 382 -3.28 -7.72 -13.97
C ALA A 382 -3.82 -7.92 -15.40
N LEU A 383 -2.97 -7.77 -16.44
CA LEU A 383 -3.39 -8.06 -17.81
C LEU A 383 -3.88 -9.49 -17.97
N VAL A 384 -3.06 -10.46 -17.54
CA VAL A 384 -3.38 -11.88 -17.68
C VAL A 384 -4.65 -12.26 -16.92
N GLU A 385 -4.83 -11.77 -15.68
CA GLU A 385 -6.03 -12.06 -14.89
C GLU A 385 -7.29 -11.35 -15.41
N LEU A 386 -7.17 -10.13 -15.94
CA LEU A 386 -8.31 -9.36 -16.47
C LEU A 386 -8.79 -9.89 -17.83
N THR A 387 -7.86 -10.33 -18.69
CA THR A 387 -8.19 -10.85 -20.04
C THR A 387 -8.34 -12.37 -20.06
N ASN A 388 -7.86 -13.06 -19.02
CA ASN A 388 -7.74 -14.52 -18.96
C ASN A 388 -6.92 -15.12 -20.13
N ASP A 389 -5.94 -14.35 -20.64
CA ASP A 389 -5.12 -14.73 -21.80
C ASP A 389 -3.62 -14.57 -21.53
N ALA A 390 -2.92 -15.70 -21.38
CA ALA A 390 -1.48 -15.73 -21.19
C ALA A 390 -0.68 -15.43 -22.47
N SER A 391 -1.30 -15.50 -23.67
CA SER A 391 -0.61 -15.21 -24.94
C SER A 391 -0.20 -13.74 -25.05
N LEU A 392 -0.84 -12.85 -24.27
CA LEU A 392 -0.54 -11.42 -24.20
C LEU A 392 0.72 -11.08 -23.41
N ILE A 393 1.35 -12.04 -22.71
CA ILE A 393 2.56 -11.81 -21.93
C ILE A 393 3.68 -11.20 -22.77
N LEU A 394 4.01 -11.83 -23.91
CA LEU A 394 5.10 -11.34 -24.77
C LEU A 394 4.76 -10.01 -25.44
N PRO A 395 3.57 -9.81 -26.06
CA PRO A 395 3.14 -8.49 -26.53
C PRO A 395 3.20 -7.39 -25.47
N TYR A 396 2.75 -7.68 -24.26
CA TYR A 396 2.83 -6.75 -23.14
C TYR A 396 4.28 -6.34 -22.81
N LEU A 397 5.21 -7.31 -22.75
CA LEU A 397 6.62 -7.02 -22.46
C LEU A 397 7.25 -6.14 -23.55
N LEU A 398 6.89 -6.37 -24.82
CA LEU A 398 7.37 -5.56 -25.95
C LEU A 398 6.89 -4.11 -25.89
N VAL A 399 5.76 -3.84 -25.28
CA VAL A 399 5.27 -2.47 -25.02
C VAL A 399 5.88 -1.90 -23.75
N THR A 400 5.81 -2.67 -22.66
CA THR A 400 6.09 -2.11 -21.33
C THR A 400 7.58 -1.87 -21.10
N LEU A 401 8.49 -2.77 -21.55
CA LEU A 401 9.91 -2.61 -21.30
C LEU A 401 10.52 -1.39 -22.01
N PRO A 402 10.29 -1.16 -23.33
CA PRO A 402 10.77 0.07 -23.97
C PRO A 402 10.16 1.34 -23.37
N GLY A 403 8.84 1.30 -23.07
CA GLY A 403 8.15 2.42 -22.44
C GLY A 403 8.71 2.74 -21.05
N PHE A 404 8.97 1.72 -20.25
CA PHE A 404 9.56 1.83 -18.93
C PHE A 404 10.97 2.43 -19.00
N LEU A 405 11.85 1.88 -19.84
CA LEU A 405 13.21 2.38 -20.01
C LEU A 405 13.21 3.85 -20.47
N LEU A 406 12.40 4.19 -21.46
CA LEU A 406 12.31 5.56 -21.94
C LEU A 406 11.77 6.51 -20.87
N ALA A 407 10.71 6.13 -20.16
CA ALA A 407 10.12 6.98 -19.13
C ALA A 407 11.08 7.21 -17.95
N HIS A 408 11.72 6.15 -17.45
CA HIS A 408 12.51 6.21 -16.22
C HIS A 408 13.95 6.66 -16.47
N GLU A 409 14.66 6.06 -17.43
CA GLU A 409 16.07 6.37 -17.72
C GLU A 409 16.20 7.55 -18.68
N GLY A 410 15.34 7.63 -19.72
CA GLY A 410 15.40 8.68 -20.73
C GLY A 410 14.79 10.00 -20.25
N LEU A 411 13.61 9.97 -19.65
CA LEU A 411 12.82 11.15 -19.27
C LEU A 411 12.81 11.42 -17.76
N GLY A 412 13.52 10.62 -16.95
CA GLY A 412 13.67 10.83 -15.51
C GLY A 412 12.38 10.72 -14.70
N ALA A 413 11.33 10.06 -15.23
CA ALA A 413 10.14 9.76 -14.48
C ALA A 413 10.48 8.81 -13.31
N ARG A 414 9.89 9.03 -12.15
CA ARG A 414 10.09 8.18 -10.98
C ARG A 414 8.73 7.64 -10.51
N ALA A 415 8.77 6.52 -9.75
CA ALA A 415 7.58 5.95 -9.15
C ALA A 415 6.72 7.02 -8.47
N ILE A 416 5.49 7.20 -8.95
CA ILE A 416 4.63 8.34 -8.60
C ILE A 416 4.32 8.40 -7.09
N PHE A 417 4.07 7.24 -6.47
CA PHE A 417 3.75 7.19 -5.03
C PHE A 417 4.94 7.59 -4.15
N LEU A 418 6.18 7.27 -4.54
CA LEU A 418 7.37 7.66 -3.78
C LEU A 418 7.62 9.17 -3.89
N ARG A 419 7.39 9.75 -5.07
CA ARG A 419 7.50 11.21 -5.25
C ARG A 419 6.39 11.95 -4.52
N GLN A 420 5.18 11.38 -4.43
CA GLN A 420 4.14 11.92 -3.57
C GLN A 420 4.54 11.92 -2.09
N LEU A 421 5.25 10.88 -1.62
CA LEU A 421 5.80 10.86 -0.25
C LEU A 421 6.84 11.96 -0.03
N ASP A 422 7.75 12.15 -0.99
CA ASP A 422 8.72 13.26 -0.93
C ASP A 422 8.02 14.63 -0.80
N ILE A 423 6.97 14.88 -1.61
CA ILE A 423 6.16 16.11 -1.56
C ILE A 423 5.42 16.25 -0.23
N MET A 424 4.92 15.16 0.34
CA MET A 424 4.22 15.15 1.63
C MET A 424 5.16 15.26 2.84
N GLY A 425 6.48 15.23 2.64
CA GLY A 425 7.48 15.19 3.71
C GLY A 425 7.38 13.93 4.58
N LEU A 426 6.99 12.79 3.98
CA LEU A 426 6.83 11.52 4.67
C LEU A 426 8.01 10.59 4.39
N GLU A 427 8.64 10.13 5.46
CA GLU A 427 9.74 9.18 5.37
C GLU A 427 9.24 7.82 4.87
N TYR A 428 10.03 7.17 4.01
CA TYR A 428 9.78 5.81 3.52
C TYR A 428 11.09 5.02 3.31
N ARG A 429 12.23 5.69 3.51
CA ARG A 429 13.56 5.07 3.42
C ARG A 429 13.99 4.64 4.80
N VAL A 430 13.93 3.34 5.06
CA VAL A 430 14.43 2.74 6.29
C VAL A 430 15.80 2.13 5.99
N PRO A 431 16.83 2.35 6.82
CA PRO A 431 18.14 1.72 6.65
C PRO A 431 18.01 0.19 6.52
N PRO A 432 18.82 -0.48 5.67
CA PRO A 432 18.70 -1.92 5.43
C PRO A 432 18.78 -2.75 6.72
N LEU A 433 19.63 -2.36 7.67
CA LEU A 433 19.77 -3.01 8.96
C LEU A 433 18.48 -2.90 9.79
N GLU A 434 17.93 -1.71 9.95
CA GLU A 434 16.66 -1.52 10.66
C GLU A 434 15.53 -2.28 9.98
N GLN A 435 15.49 -2.29 8.65
CA GLN A 435 14.49 -3.05 7.90
C GLN A 435 14.60 -4.56 8.17
N ALA A 436 15.81 -5.09 8.33
CA ALA A 436 16.02 -6.48 8.70
C ALA A 436 15.52 -6.75 10.12
N LEU A 437 15.81 -5.86 11.07
CA LEU A 437 15.41 -5.97 12.46
C LEU A 437 13.91 -5.80 12.72
N GLN A 438 13.23 -4.99 11.90
CA GLN A 438 11.76 -4.85 11.94
C GLN A 438 11.00 -6.16 11.66
N LYS A 439 11.67 -7.18 11.10
CA LYS A 439 11.07 -8.48 10.77
C LYS A 439 10.95 -9.41 11.95
N THR A 440 11.73 -9.18 13.01
CA THR A 440 11.80 -10.04 14.18
C THR A 440 11.32 -9.28 15.42
N GLY A 441 10.35 -9.86 16.13
CA GLY A 441 9.86 -9.32 17.40
C GLY A 441 10.83 -9.59 18.55
N VAL A 442 10.78 -8.75 19.60
CA VAL A 442 11.62 -8.88 20.80
C VAL A 442 11.47 -10.25 21.48
N LEU A 443 10.26 -10.82 21.44
CA LEU A 443 9.99 -12.14 22.04
C LEU A 443 10.83 -13.28 21.46
N ALA A 444 11.30 -13.15 20.21
CA ALA A 444 12.09 -14.17 19.55
C ALA A 444 13.54 -14.23 20.02
N LEU A 445 14.08 -13.14 20.59
CA LEU A 445 15.49 -13.05 21.01
C LEU A 445 15.65 -12.85 22.52
N MET A 446 14.61 -12.43 23.25
CA MET A 446 14.74 -12.09 24.67
C MET A 446 15.18 -13.28 25.52
N ASP A 447 16.07 -13.02 26.44
CA ASP A 447 16.42 -13.91 27.54
C ASP A 447 15.31 -13.86 28.60
N ARG A 448 14.77 -15.03 28.96
CA ARG A 448 13.69 -15.15 29.96
C ARG A 448 14.21 -15.50 31.34
N ASP A 449 15.49 -15.84 31.44
CA ASP A 449 16.12 -16.22 32.69
C ASP A 449 16.48 -14.98 33.49
N ILE A 450 15.44 -14.29 33.98
CA ILE A 450 15.54 -13.10 34.81
C ILE A 450 15.03 -13.39 36.23
N VAL A 451 15.68 -12.83 37.21
CA VAL A 451 15.25 -12.84 38.62
C VAL A 451 14.90 -11.43 39.04
N LEU A 452 13.74 -11.28 39.66
CA LEU A 452 13.26 -9.99 40.17
C LEU A 452 13.61 -9.85 41.65
N ALA A 453 14.45 -8.87 41.98
CA ALA A 453 14.71 -8.50 43.34
C ALA A 453 13.53 -7.73 43.95
N ARG A 454 13.21 -7.99 45.24
CA ARG A 454 12.19 -7.23 45.94
C ARG A 454 12.63 -5.76 46.09
N PRO A 455 11.72 -4.80 45.98
CA PRO A 455 12.04 -3.40 46.28
C PRO A 455 12.52 -3.24 47.73
N GLY A 456 13.62 -2.50 47.93
CA GLY A 456 14.11 -2.18 49.28
C GLY A 456 15.12 -3.17 49.87
N LEU A 457 15.56 -4.21 49.14
CA LEU A 457 16.66 -5.10 49.59
C LEU A 457 17.96 -4.31 49.75
N ALA A 458 18.69 -4.60 50.85
CA ALA A 458 20.01 -4.06 51.13
C ALA A 458 21.08 -4.61 50.16
N ASP A 459 22.18 -3.88 49.98
CA ASP A 459 23.24 -4.26 49.02
C ASP A 459 23.87 -5.61 49.31
N ASP A 460 24.02 -5.96 50.61
CA ASP A 460 24.53 -7.28 51.03
C ASP A 460 23.59 -8.43 50.63
N GLU A 461 22.26 -8.20 50.73
CA GLU A 461 21.26 -9.18 50.35
C GLU A 461 21.20 -9.32 48.79
N LEU A 462 21.34 -8.21 48.07
CA LEU A 462 21.43 -8.21 46.61
C LEU A 462 22.69 -8.97 46.12
N LEU A 463 23.82 -8.80 46.81
CA LEU A 463 25.07 -9.49 46.51
C LEU A 463 24.94 -11.01 46.78
N ALA A 464 24.32 -11.37 47.92
CA ALA A 464 24.05 -12.77 48.23
C ALA A 464 23.11 -13.41 47.19
N LEU A 465 22.07 -12.71 46.77
CA LEU A 465 21.15 -13.16 45.76
C LEU A 465 21.86 -13.31 44.41
N LEU A 466 22.72 -12.36 44.03
CA LEU A 466 23.47 -12.40 42.76
C LEU A 466 24.47 -13.57 42.73
N LYS A 467 25.07 -13.96 43.86
CA LYS A 467 25.97 -15.13 44.02
C LYS A 467 25.20 -16.45 43.98
N SER A 468 23.94 -16.46 44.45
CA SER A 468 23.10 -17.68 44.46
C SER A 468 22.48 -18.00 43.11
N VAL A 469 22.39 -16.99 42.22
CA VAL A 469 21.71 -17.07 40.90
C VAL A 469 22.77 -17.15 39.82
N GLU A 470 23.49 -18.31 39.75
CA GLU A 470 24.42 -18.59 38.64
C GLU A 470 23.66 -18.58 37.31
N HIS A 471 24.07 -17.70 36.39
CA HIS A 471 23.52 -17.53 35.03
C HIS A 471 22.24 -16.68 34.84
N HIS A 472 21.55 -16.24 35.89
CA HIS A 472 20.36 -15.40 35.75
C HIS A 472 20.70 -13.91 35.78
N ARG A 473 19.82 -13.10 35.20
CA ARG A 473 19.91 -11.62 35.17
C ARG A 473 19.10 -11.08 36.33
N LEU A 474 19.72 -10.36 37.28
CA LEU A 474 19.04 -9.76 38.40
C LEU A 474 18.50 -8.37 38.03
N LEU A 475 17.19 -8.23 38.04
CA LEU A 475 16.48 -6.96 37.84
C LEU A 475 15.87 -6.48 39.16
N ARG A 476 15.91 -5.17 39.38
CA ARG A 476 15.27 -4.51 40.53
C ARG A 476 14.34 -3.40 40.06
N GLY A 477 13.09 -3.41 40.55
CA GLY A 477 12.14 -2.34 40.31
C GLY A 477 12.52 -1.08 41.05
N THR A 478 12.48 0.07 40.37
CA THR A 478 12.65 1.41 40.94
C THR A 478 11.41 2.25 40.64
N GLU A 479 11.29 3.45 41.24
CA GLU A 479 10.18 4.39 40.95
C GLU A 479 10.18 4.83 39.47
N GLU A 480 11.35 4.86 38.83
CA GLU A 480 11.52 5.30 37.45
C GLU A 480 11.53 4.15 36.42
N GLY A 481 11.47 2.86 36.83
CA GLY A 481 11.49 1.71 35.95
C GLY A 481 12.22 0.50 36.51
N GLN A 482 13.08 -0.14 35.70
CA GLN A 482 13.88 -1.30 36.10
C GLN A 482 15.37 -0.99 36.03
N GLU A 483 16.16 -1.51 36.98
CA GLU A 483 17.61 -1.47 36.93
C GLU A 483 18.19 -2.90 36.87
N LEU A 484 19.25 -3.06 36.08
CA LEU A 484 20.05 -4.29 36.02
C LEU A 484 21.15 -4.20 37.09
N ILE A 485 21.24 -5.22 37.91
CA ILE A 485 22.27 -5.34 38.93
C ILE A 485 23.31 -6.35 38.48
N THR A 486 24.56 -5.93 38.37
CA THR A 486 25.70 -6.75 37.99
C THR A 486 26.86 -6.56 38.95
N LEU A 487 27.74 -7.56 39.04
CA LEU A 487 29.01 -7.46 39.76
C LEU A 487 29.98 -6.58 38.98
N HIS A 488 30.54 -5.57 39.65
CA HIS A 488 31.68 -4.86 39.13
C HIS A 488 32.95 -5.55 39.60
N ALA A 489 33.66 -6.19 38.68
CA ALA A 489 34.97 -6.73 38.94
C ALA A 489 36.01 -5.61 38.93
N ASP A 490 36.25 -4.96 40.05
CA ASP A 490 37.35 -4.03 40.18
C ASP A 490 38.56 -4.84 40.65
N PHE A 491 39.52 -5.08 39.77
CA PHE A 491 40.73 -5.88 40.04
C PHE A 491 41.76 -5.11 40.89
N THR A 492 41.43 -3.91 41.36
CA THR A 492 42.36 -3.00 42.10
C THR A 492 42.10 -2.91 43.60
N ASP A 493 40.96 -3.41 44.09
CA ASP A 493 40.63 -3.31 45.52
C ASP A 493 39.97 -4.60 46.02
N ASP A 494 40.69 -5.35 46.89
CA ASP A 494 40.31 -6.66 47.41
C ASP A 494 39.11 -6.67 48.39
N SER A 495 38.51 -5.50 48.68
CA SER A 495 37.54 -5.39 49.79
C SER A 495 36.15 -4.90 49.41
N ASN A 496 35.87 -4.42 48.20
CA ASN A 496 34.56 -3.93 47.81
C ASN A 496 34.15 -4.39 46.42
N SER A 497 33.50 -5.58 46.29
CA SER A 497 32.73 -5.93 45.11
C SER A 497 31.52 -4.97 45.02
N ALA A 498 31.75 -3.82 44.42
CA ALA A 498 30.69 -2.82 44.22
C ALA A 498 29.66 -3.35 43.24
N LEU A 499 28.39 -3.31 43.64
CA LEU A 499 27.27 -3.59 42.73
C LEU A 499 27.18 -2.50 41.67
N LYS A 500 27.29 -2.86 40.42
CA LYS A 500 27.00 -1.95 39.31
C LYS A 500 25.50 -1.96 39.06
N ARG A 501 24.89 -0.79 39.11
CA ARG A 501 23.47 -0.56 38.82
C ARG A 501 23.35 0.18 37.51
N GLU A 502 22.54 -0.34 36.59
CA GLU A 502 22.30 0.25 35.28
C GLU A 502 20.79 0.38 35.06
N ALA A 503 20.30 1.62 34.97
CA ALA A 503 18.90 1.88 34.63
C ALA A 503 18.62 1.44 33.19
N LEU A 504 17.58 0.62 33.02
CA LEU A 504 17.24 0.03 31.74
C LEU A 504 16.05 0.72 31.12
N PRO A 505 16.09 1.01 29.81
CA PRO A 505 14.88 1.35 29.05
C PRO A 505 13.99 0.11 28.91
N GLY A 506 12.66 0.32 28.95
CA GLY A 506 11.67 -0.74 28.79
C GLY A 506 11.01 -0.70 27.43
N LEU A 507 10.77 -1.87 26.84
CA LEU A 507 9.98 -2.02 25.61
C LEU A 507 8.82 -3.01 25.82
N PRO A 508 7.66 -2.77 25.19
CA PRO A 508 6.55 -3.72 25.25
C PRO A 508 6.85 -4.99 24.44
N GLU A 509 6.24 -6.11 24.81
CA GLU A 509 6.40 -7.43 24.15
C GLU A 509 6.13 -7.41 22.63
N ARG A 510 5.34 -6.44 22.15
CA ARG A 510 5.01 -6.27 20.73
C ARG A 510 6.12 -5.63 19.91
N ALA A 511 7.10 -5.00 20.53
CA ALA A 511 8.20 -4.30 19.86
C ALA A 511 9.05 -5.26 19.01
N THR A 512 9.85 -4.68 18.11
CA THR A 512 10.78 -5.41 17.25
C THR A 512 12.22 -5.18 17.68
N LEU A 513 13.14 -5.95 17.13
CA LEU A 513 14.58 -5.76 17.37
C LEU A 513 15.10 -4.41 16.83
N ALA A 514 14.38 -3.76 15.91
CA ALA A 514 14.76 -2.44 15.44
C ALA A 514 14.67 -1.38 16.55
N GLU A 515 13.64 -1.43 17.39
CA GLU A 515 13.47 -0.52 18.52
C GLU A 515 14.52 -0.78 19.61
N VAL A 516 14.88 -2.05 19.85
CA VAL A 516 16.02 -2.40 20.72
C VAL A 516 17.32 -1.81 20.17
N TYR A 517 17.55 -1.97 18.86
CA TYR A 517 18.74 -1.42 18.21
C TYR A 517 18.82 0.10 18.36
N GLN A 518 17.74 0.84 18.12
CA GLN A 518 17.70 2.30 18.25
C GLN A 518 18.04 2.78 19.66
N LEU A 519 17.65 2.02 20.70
CA LEU A 519 17.95 2.35 22.10
C LEU A 519 19.40 2.03 22.51
N LEU A 520 19.97 0.95 21.99
CA LEU A 520 21.29 0.45 22.41
C LEU A 520 22.45 0.91 21.49
N GLU A 521 22.17 1.25 20.24
CA GLU A 521 23.18 1.65 19.24
C GLU A 521 24.03 2.87 19.65
N PRO A 522 23.48 3.94 20.24
CA PRO A 522 24.28 5.10 20.63
C PRO A 522 25.39 4.77 21.64
N LYS A 523 25.12 3.80 22.54
CA LYS A 523 26.06 3.36 23.57
C LYS A 523 26.87 2.13 23.15
N ARG A 524 26.45 1.44 22.10
CA ARG A 524 26.97 0.12 21.68
C ARG A 524 27.12 -0.87 22.83
N GLY A 525 26.20 -0.81 23.77
CA GLY A 525 26.22 -1.60 25.02
C GLY A 525 24.92 -1.45 25.80
N GLY A 526 24.85 -2.10 26.96
CA GLY A 526 23.68 -2.07 27.83
C GLY A 526 22.63 -3.12 27.48
N ALA A 527 21.45 -2.95 28.05
CA ALA A 527 20.33 -3.87 27.91
C ALA A 527 19.00 -3.11 27.88
N VAL A 528 17.95 -3.79 27.41
CA VAL A 528 16.56 -3.35 27.41
C VAL A 528 15.71 -4.42 28.07
N TYR A 529 14.85 -4.06 29.02
CA TYR A 529 13.89 -5.02 29.57
C TYR A 529 12.60 -5.03 28.76
N ILE A 530 11.98 -6.22 28.69
CA ILE A 530 10.72 -6.43 27.95
C ILE A 530 9.60 -6.64 28.96
N TYR A 531 8.47 -5.96 28.77
CA TYR A 531 7.28 -6.09 29.60
C TYR A 531 6.03 -6.40 28.75
N MET A 532 5.03 -7.02 29.34
CA MET A 532 3.74 -7.30 28.67
C MET A 532 2.82 -6.07 28.74
N ASP A 533 1.90 -6.06 29.68
CA ASP A 533 0.90 -4.98 29.79
C ASP A 533 1.35 -3.86 30.75
N ASN A 534 2.16 -4.18 31.77
CA ASN A 534 2.62 -3.25 32.80
C ASN A 534 4.15 -3.13 32.75
N PRO A 535 4.72 -1.93 32.59
CA PRO A 535 6.16 -1.69 32.64
C PRO A 535 6.86 -2.19 33.92
N ASN A 536 6.13 -2.33 35.01
CA ASN A 536 6.66 -2.82 36.28
C ASN A 536 6.78 -4.35 36.36
N THR A 537 6.29 -5.08 35.35
CA THR A 537 6.36 -6.56 35.29
C THR A 537 7.22 -7.01 34.10
N PRO A 538 8.55 -6.98 34.24
CA PRO A 538 9.44 -7.45 33.19
C PRO A 538 9.29 -8.96 32.98
N VAL A 539 9.34 -9.40 31.71
CA VAL A 539 9.23 -10.82 31.30
C VAL A 539 10.50 -11.35 30.65
N GLY A 540 11.43 -10.46 30.36
CA GLY A 540 12.72 -10.82 29.76
C GLY A 540 13.61 -9.60 29.51
N LEU A 541 14.78 -9.87 29.00
CA LEU A 541 15.84 -8.89 28.76
C LEU A 541 16.52 -9.16 27.43
N ILE A 542 16.92 -8.09 26.73
CA ILE A 542 17.78 -8.19 25.53
C ILE A 542 19.00 -7.31 25.75
N THR A 543 20.20 -7.90 25.63
CA THR A 543 21.47 -7.18 25.71
C THR A 543 22.01 -6.83 24.32
N TRP A 544 22.88 -5.83 24.25
CA TRP A 544 23.62 -5.52 23.03
C TRP A 544 24.39 -6.72 22.46
N SER A 545 25.00 -7.55 23.32
CA SER A 545 25.72 -8.75 22.89
C SER A 545 24.84 -9.81 22.24
N MET A 546 23.59 -9.95 22.70
CA MET A 546 22.60 -10.84 22.07
C MET A 546 22.20 -10.31 20.69
N LEU A 547 21.90 -9.02 20.61
CA LEU A 547 21.58 -8.35 19.35
C LEU A 547 22.75 -8.44 18.36
N TYR A 548 23.98 -8.25 18.81
CA TYR A 548 25.19 -8.35 18.00
C TYR A 548 25.46 -9.77 17.48
N ARG A 549 25.21 -10.81 18.29
CA ARG A 549 25.27 -12.21 17.86
C ARG A 549 24.23 -12.51 16.80
N PHE A 550 23.01 -11.99 16.95
CA PHE A 550 21.96 -12.11 15.94
C PHE A 550 22.40 -11.53 14.58
N PHE A 551 23.10 -10.39 14.56
CA PHE A 551 23.65 -9.81 13.33
C PHE A 551 24.71 -10.67 12.64
N ARG A 552 25.52 -11.41 13.41
CA ARG A 552 26.58 -12.25 12.85
C ARG A 552 26.09 -13.59 12.30
N GLY A 553 24.78 -13.81 12.20
CA GLY A 553 24.20 -15.02 11.62
C GLY A 553 24.10 -16.17 12.62
N GLY A 554 24.10 -15.86 13.92
CA GLY A 554 23.69 -16.84 14.93
C GLY A 554 22.22 -17.18 14.74
N GLU A 555 21.91 -18.41 14.35
CA GLU A 555 20.54 -18.92 14.32
C GLU A 555 19.95 -18.86 15.74
N ILE A 556 18.68 -18.41 15.82
CA ILE A 556 17.86 -18.49 17.05
C ILE A 556 17.37 -19.92 17.20
#